data_510e87762b8ff03d196d9ba47199166d
#
_entry.id   510e87762b8ff03d196d9ba47199166d
#
_cell.length_a   1.000
_cell.length_b   1.000
_cell.length_c   1.000
_cell.angle_alpha   90.00
_cell.angle_beta   90.00
_cell.angle_gamma   90.00
#
_symmetry.space_group_name_H-M   'P 1'
#
loop_
_entity.id
_entity.type
_entity.pdbx_description
1 polymer ?
#
loop_
_entity_poly.entity_id
_entity_poly.type
_entity_poly.pdbx_seq_one_letter_code
_entity_poly.pdbx_strand_id
1 'polypeptide(L)'
;MKRNMREWLDAMRESPVKKAMPVLSFPAVQLMGISVRELISDSEAQARGMALVAERTDAAAAVSLMDLSLEAECFGATIRVSDDEVPTVTGALVTDEDEANALAVPAVGAGRTGIYLEAMKKALERITDRPVFAGVIGPFSLAARLLDVTEIMVDCYDEPDMVHTVMEKATQFLVEYCRAYKELGANGVVIAEPVTGLLSPALAEEFSEPYVRRIVEAVQDDSFLVVYHNCGNAVLRMMDSILATGAAAYHFGNAIDMSDALALVPSDTVTMGNIDPAGEFRNGTPESIRKATLDLPNAEAIRTL
;
A
#
# COMPACT_ATOMS: atom_id res chain seq x y z
N MET A 1 13.14 -3.27 -22.07
CA MET A 1 11.79 -3.57 -22.58
C MET A 1 10.84 -3.50 -21.38
N LYS A 2 9.72 -2.79 -21.46
CA LYS A 2 8.74 -2.77 -20.36
C LYS A 2 8.20 -4.19 -20.17
N ARG A 3 8.07 -4.63 -18.91
CA ARG A 3 7.52 -5.94 -18.54
C ARG A 3 6.00 -5.93 -18.79
N ASN A 4 5.44 -6.99 -19.37
CA ASN A 4 4.00 -7.17 -19.44
C ASN A 4 3.52 -7.70 -18.09
N MET A 5 2.85 -6.84 -17.33
CA MET A 5 2.44 -7.14 -15.96
C MET A 5 1.15 -7.94 -15.89
N ARG A 6 0.32 -7.90 -16.94
CA ARG A 6 -0.84 -8.77 -17.03
C ARG A 6 -0.43 -10.23 -17.26
N GLU A 7 0.51 -10.48 -18.18
CA GLU A 7 1.08 -11.83 -18.36
C GLU A 7 1.78 -12.32 -17.08
N TRP A 8 2.48 -11.43 -16.36
CA TRP A 8 3.09 -11.80 -15.09
C TRP A 8 2.05 -12.19 -14.04
N LEU A 9 0.95 -11.44 -13.91
CA LEU A 9 -0.14 -11.74 -12.97
C LEU A 9 -0.82 -13.08 -13.30
N ASP A 10 -1.08 -13.32 -14.59
CA ASP A 10 -1.64 -14.60 -15.07
C ASP A 10 -0.70 -15.77 -14.77
N ALA A 11 0.60 -15.61 -15.01
CA ALA A 11 1.60 -16.61 -14.68
C ALA A 11 1.65 -16.90 -13.16
N MET A 12 1.50 -15.89 -12.31
CA MET A 12 1.40 -16.09 -10.85
C MET A 12 0.14 -16.83 -10.45
N ARG A 13 -1.00 -16.49 -11.07
CA ARG A 13 -2.28 -17.16 -10.85
C ARG A 13 -2.23 -18.63 -11.24
N GLU A 14 -1.65 -18.95 -12.40
CA GLU A 14 -1.60 -20.30 -12.98
C GLU A 14 -0.50 -21.17 -12.38
N SER A 15 0.51 -20.58 -11.75
CA SER A 15 1.64 -21.32 -11.19
C SER A 15 1.18 -22.31 -10.08
N PRO A 16 1.59 -23.58 -10.16
CA PRO A 16 1.35 -24.53 -9.10
C PRO A 16 2.16 -24.23 -7.83
N VAL A 17 3.22 -23.42 -7.95
CA VAL A 17 4.06 -22.97 -6.83
C VAL A 17 3.78 -21.50 -6.58
N LYS A 18 3.17 -21.20 -5.44
CA LYS A 18 2.89 -19.83 -5.04
C LYS A 18 4.13 -19.17 -4.43
N LYS A 19 4.31 -17.88 -4.70
CA LYS A 19 5.41 -17.09 -4.18
C LYS A 19 4.88 -16.01 -3.26
N ALA A 20 5.63 -15.68 -2.23
CA ALA A 20 5.32 -14.55 -1.37
C ALA A 20 5.62 -13.21 -2.06
N MET A 21 4.87 -12.17 -1.71
CA MET A 21 5.15 -10.78 -2.08
C MET A 21 5.19 -9.93 -0.79
N PRO A 22 6.23 -10.09 0.03
CA PRO A 22 6.29 -9.44 1.33
C PRO A 22 6.67 -7.97 1.21
N VAL A 23 6.09 -7.13 2.10
CA VAL A 23 6.53 -5.75 2.30
C VAL A 23 7.58 -5.75 3.40
N LEU A 24 8.86 -5.85 3.04
CA LEU A 24 10.00 -6.02 3.96
C LEU A 24 10.99 -4.86 3.95
N SER A 25 10.63 -3.72 3.40
CA SER A 25 11.56 -2.62 3.21
C SER A 25 12.05 -1.98 4.52
N PHE A 26 11.19 -1.80 5.53
CA PHE A 26 11.63 -1.32 6.85
C PHE A 26 12.53 -2.34 7.59
N PRO A 27 12.21 -3.64 7.65
CA PRO A 27 13.13 -4.62 8.22
C PRO A 27 14.51 -4.67 7.59
N ALA A 28 14.71 -4.13 6.38
CA ALA A 28 16.02 -4.03 5.75
C ALA A 28 17.05 -3.22 6.57
N VAL A 29 16.62 -2.33 7.48
CA VAL A 29 17.51 -1.59 8.38
C VAL A 29 18.41 -2.53 9.19
N GLN A 30 17.86 -3.67 9.63
CA GLN A 30 18.63 -4.69 10.39
C GLN A 30 19.71 -5.34 9.53
N LEU A 31 19.42 -5.55 8.23
CA LEU A 31 20.39 -6.13 7.29
C LEU A 31 21.52 -5.15 6.96
N MET A 32 21.25 -3.86 7.02
CA MET A 32 22.20 -2.81 6.67
C MET A 32 22.90 -2.20 7.87
N GLY A 33 22.40 -2.40 9.09
CA GLY A 33 22.94 -1.79 10.31
C GLY A 33 22.77 -0.28 10.35
N ILE A 34 21.63 0.22 9.82
CA ILE A 34 21.28 1.66 9.80
C ILE A 34 19.99 1.89 10.57
N SER A 35 19.71 3.15 10.91
CA SER A 35 18.46 3.57 11.53
C SER A 35 17.33 3.72 10.53
N VAL A 36 16.07 3.74 11.03
CA VAL A 36 14.89 4.10 10.23
C VAL A 36 15.02 5.52 9.70
N ARG A 37 15.52 6.45 10.52
CA ARG A 37 15.78 7.84 10.12
C ARG A 37 16.71 7.95 8.91
N GLU A 38 17.81 7.20 8.91
CA GLU A 38 18.73 7.15 7.76
C GLU A 38 18.03 6.55 6.53
N LEU A 39 17.30 5.44 6.71
CA LEU A 39 16.60 4.79 5.62
C LEU A 39 15.59 5.70 4.92
N ILE A 40 14.74 6.42 5.67
CA ILE A 40 13.69 7.27 5.09
C ILE A 40 14.23 8.57 4.47
N SER A 41 15.48 8.94 4.78
CA SER A 41 16.08 10.19 4.36
C SER A 41 17.10 10.04 3.22
N ASP A 42 17.42 8.81 2.81
CA ASP A 42 18.44 8.53 1.80
C ASP A 42 17.92 7.55 0.74
N SER A 43 17.83 8.04 -0.50
CA SER A 43 17.40 7.25 -1.66
C SER A 43 18.32 6.07 -1.98
N GLU A 44 19.62 6.21 -1.70
CA GLU A 44 20.60 5.14 -1.88
C GLU A 44 20.42 4.02 -0.86
N ALA A 45 20.17 4.38 0.41
CA ALA A 45 19.88 3.42 1.46
C ALA A 45 18.59 2.64 1.17
N GLN A 46 17.54 3.32 0.71
CA GLN A 46 16.28 2.66 0.32
C GLN A 46 16.49 1.67 -0.83
N ALA A 47 17.11 2.10 -1.91
CA ALA A 47 17.36 1.24 -3.08
C ALA A 47 18.25 0.03 -2.73
N ARG A 48 19.26 0.23 -1.90
CA ARG A 48 20.12 -0.85 -1.39
C ARG A 48 19.34 -1.82 -0.50
N GLY A 49 18.47 -1.31 0.37
CA GLY A 49 17.62 -2.14 1.22
C GLY A 49 16.68 -3.03 0.39
N MET A 50 16.04 -2.46 -0.63
CA MET A 50 15.20 -3.22 -1.56
C MET A 50 15.98 -4.30 -2.29
N ALA A 51 17.18 -4.00 -2.80
CA ALA A 51 18.05 -4.95 -3.49
C ALA A 51 18.48 -6.10 -2.55
N LEU A 52 18.89 -5.79 -1.32
CA LEU A 52 19.27 -6.80 -0.33
C LEU A 52 18.13 -7.75 0.02
N VAL A 53 16.90 -7.25 0.13
CA VAL A 53 15.72 -8.08 0.35
C VAL A 53 15.46 -8.97 -0.87
N ALA A 54 15.55 -8.40 -2.08
CA ALA A 54 15.37 -9.15 -3.33
C ALA A 54 16.41 -10.27 -3.50
N GLU A 55 17.66 -10.02 -3.15
CA GLU A 55 18.75 -11.02 -3.19
C GLU A 55 18.53 -12.16 -2.19
N ARG A 56 17.94 -11.88 -1.03
CA ARG A 56 17.78 -12.86 0.07
C ARG A 56 16.46 -13.63 0.01
N THR A 57 15.53 -13.25 -0.84
CA THR A 57 14.20 -13.85 -0.90
C THR A 57 13.85 -14.25 -2.33
N ASP A 58 13.13 -15.36 -2.49
CA ASP A 58 12.49 -15.75 -3.74
C ASP A 58 11.07 -15.12 -3.83
N ALA A 59 10.95 -13.83 -3.54
CA ALA A 59 9.70 -13.11 -3.60
C ALA A 59 9.22 -12.91 -5.05
N ALA A 60 7.92 -12.90 -5.26
CA ALA A 60 7.29 -12.68 -6.57
C ALA A 60 7.61 -11.30 -7.16
N ALA A 61 7.76 -10.30 -6.29
CA ALA A 61 8.11 -8.93 -6.63
C ALA A 61 8.88 -8.27 -5.48
N ALA A 62 9.58 -7.19 -5.77
CA ALA A 62 10.12 -6.27 -4.77
C ALA A 62 9.13 -5.14 -4.52
N VAL A 63 9.02 -4.69 -3.26
CA VAL A 63 8.13 -3.58 -2.86
C VAL A 63 8.97 -2.52 -2.14
N SER A 64 8.75 -1.25 -2.45
CA SER A 64 9.44 -0.13 -1.79
C SER A 64 8.97 0.07 -0.34
N LEU A 65 9.51 1.10 0.33
CA LEU A 65 9.05 1.47 1.67
C LEU A 65 7.54 1.77 1.67
N MET A 66 6.84 1.21 2.65
CA MET A 66 5.46 1.54 2.96
C MET A 66 5.44 2.53 4.13
N ASP A 67 5.83 3.77 3.86
CA ASP A 67 5.83 4.86 4.84
C ASP A 67 4.53 5.65 4.71
N LEU A 68 3.54 5.31 5.52
CA LEU A 68 2.21 5.90 5.46
C LEU A 68 2.14 7.33 6.07
N SER A 69 3.27 7.94 6.38
CA SER A 69 3.37 9.35 6.78
C SER A 69 3.88 10.27 5.65
N LEU A 70 4.46 9.68 4.62
CA LEU A 70 5.21 10.36 3.57
C LEU A 70 4.36 11.39 2.82
N GLU A 71 3.20 10.97 2.35
CA GLU A 71 2.31 11.80 1.56
C GLU A 71 1.67 12.88 2.43
N ALA A 72 1.27 12.56 3.66
CA ALA A 72 0.73 13.54 4.60
C ALA A 72 1.77 14.61 4.95
N GLU A 73 3.03 14.25 5.16
CA GLU A 73 4.12 15.20 5.34
C GLU A 73 4.29 16.12 4.12
N CYS A 74 4.12 15.58 2.92
CA CYS A 74 4.18 16.36 1.68
C CYS A 74 3.09 17.44 1.63
N PHE A 75 1.90 17.17 2.17
CA PHE A 75 0.83 18.15 2.36
C PHE A 75 1.13 19.18 3.46
N GLY A 76 2.10 18.93 4.32
CA GLY A 76 2.49 19.82 5.42
C GLY A 76 2.17 19.28 6.80
N ALA A 77 1.69 18.04 6.93
CA ALA A 77 1.44 17.43 8.22
C ALA A 77 2.74 17.25 9.02
N THR A 78 2.66 17.43 10.33
CA THR A 78 3.79 17.22 11.23
C THR A 78 4.01 15.73 11.45
N ILE A 79 5.25 15.27 11.30
CA ILE A 79 5.61 13.87 11.57
C ILE A 79 6.60 13.75 12.73
N ARG A 80 6.45 12.68 13.49
CA ARG A 80 7.44 12.22 14.46
C ARG A 80 8.34 11.18 13.80
N VAL A 81 9.63 11.42 13.79
CA VAL A 81 10.65 10.50 13.27
C VAL A 81 11.51 9.98 14.41
N SER A 82 11.71 8.68 14.48
CA SER A 82 12.60 8.00 15.43
C SER A 82 13.65 7.17 14.68
N ASP A 83 14.64 6.64 15.40
CA ASP A 83 15.70 5.84 14.80
C ASP A 83 15.30 4.35 14.64
N ASP A 84 14.29 3.90 15.37
CA ASP A 84 13.87 2.49 15.51
C ASP A 84 12.39 2.22 15.24
N GLU A 85 11.58 3.29 15.03
CA GLU A 85 10.16 3.17 14.70
C GLU A 85 9.84 3.81 13.35
N VAL A 86 8.81 3.30 12.67
CA VAL A 86 8.29 3.93 11.44
C VAL A 86 7.75 5.33 11.76
N PRO A 87 7.88 6.30 10.83
CA PRO A 87 7.37 7.65 11.04
C PRO A 87 5.85 7.66 11.27
N THR A 88 5.39 8.60 12.09
CA THR A 88 3.98 8.75 12.44
C THR A 88 3.56 10.21 12.32
N VAL A 89 2.41 10.45 11.70
CA VAL A 89 1.78 11.79 11.68
C VAL A 89 1.28 12.13 13.09
N THR A 90 1.45 13.39 13.49
CA THR A 90 1.02 13.90 14.80
C THR A 90 0.14 15.12 14.63
N GLY A 91 -1.05 15.09 15.25
CA GLY A 91 -2.05 16.14 15.15
C GLY A 91 -2.76 16.17 13.78
N ALA A 92 -3.78 17.01 13.67
CA ALA A 92 -4.48 17.29 12.43
C ALA A 92 -3.83 18.46 11.69
N LEU A 93 -3.87 18.44 10.36
CA LEU A 93 -3.49 19.55 9.50
C LEU A 93 -4.70 20.37 9.07
N VAL A 94 -5.85 19.74 9.00
CA VAL A 94 -7.14 20.32 8.62
C VAL A 94 -8.15 20.02 9.72
N THR A 95 -8.81 21.04 10.22
CA THR A 95 -9.77 20.96 11.35
C THR A 95 -11.11 21.61 11.04
N ASP A 96 -11.23 22.28 9.91
CA ASP A 96 -12.47 22.91 9.46
C ASP A 96 -12.54 23.05 7.92
N GLU A 97 -13.69 23.46 7.42
CA GLU A 97 -13.97 23.60 5.99
C GLU A 97 -13.08 24.66 5.32
N ASP A 98 -12.77 25.77 6.00
CA ASP A 98 -11.91 26.82 5.45
C ASP A 98 -10.48 26.30 5.24
N GLU A 99 -9.94 25.55 6.19
CA GLU A 99 -8.64 24.90 6.08
C GLU A 99 -8.65 23.80 5.00
N ALA A 100 -9.74 23.03 4.90
CA ALA A 100 -9.90 22.04 3.83
C ALA A 100 -9.90 22.69 2.44
N ASN A 101 -10.62 23.81 2.30
CA ASN A 101 -10.65 24.59 1.06
C ASN A 101 -9.29 25.23 0.73
N ALA A 102 -8.56 25.70 1.74
CA ALA A 102 -7.23 26.31 1.59
C ALA A 102 -6.10 25.29 1.37
N LEU A 103 -6.32 24.00 1.67
CA LEU A 103 -5.31 22.94 1.55
C LEU A 103 -4.76 22.88 0.12
N ALA A 104 -3.49 23.16 -0.07
CA ALA A 104 -2.84 23.10 -1.37
C ALA A 104 -2.44 21.67 -1.71
N VAL A 105 -2.68 21.23 -2.96
CA VAL A 105 -2.13 19.96 -3.46
C VAL A 105 -0.63 20.16 -3.72
N PRO A 106 0.25 19.40 -3.06
CA PRO A 106 1.69 19.57 -3.24
C PRO A 106 2.14 19.08 -4.63
N ALA A 107 3.26 19.61 -5.09
CA ALA A 107 3.90 19.08 -6.29
C ALA A 107 4.53 17.71 -5.98
N VAL A 108 4.42 16.77 -6.93
CA VAL A 108 5.11 15.47 -6.85
C VAL A 108 6.64 15.72 -6.82
N GLY A 109 7.31 15.04 -5.92
CA GLY A 109 8.75 15.23 -5.66
C GLY A 109 9.06 16.29 -4.59
N ALA A 110 8.05 16.98 -4.06
CA ALA A 110 8.23 17.85 -2.89
C ALA A 110 8.50 17.00 -1.63
N GLY A 111 9.25 17.60 -0.68
CA GLY A 111 9.61 16.92 0.56
C GLY A 111 10.30 15.57 0.32
N ARG A 112 10.04 14.60 1.17
CA ARG A 112 10.62 13.26 1.05
C ARG A 112 10.10 12.45 -0.14
N THR A 113 8.99 12.84 -0.79
CA THR A 113 8.47 12.11 -1.97
C THR A 113 9.49 12.09 -3.11
N GLY A 114 10.32 13.14 -3.26
CA GLY A 114 11.43 13.17 -4.20
C GLY A 114 12.53 12.13 -3.89
N ILE A 115 12.81 11.88 -2.60
CA ILE A 115 13.75 10.84 -2.15
C ILE A 115 13.24 9.46 -2.57
N TYR A 116 11.94 9.20 -2.40
CA TYR A 116 11.32 7.91 -2.73
C TYR A 116 11.25 7.65 -4.23
N LEU A 117 11.01 8.67 -5.04
CA LEU A 117 11.10 8.57 -6.50
C LEU A 117 12.53 8.25 -6.97
N GLU A 118 13.52 8.94 -6.41
CA GLU A 118 14.92 8.65 -6.74
C GLU A 118 15.37 7.27 -6.23
N ALA A 119 14.87 6.84 -5.09
CA ALA A 119 15.10 5.48 -4.58
C ALA A 119 14.51 4.42 -5.52
N MET A 120 13.28 4.63 -6.01
CA MET A 120 12.65 3.74 -6.97
C MET A 120 13.48 3.63 -8.27
N LYS A 121 13.94 4.75 -8.81
CA LYS A 121 14.80 4.77 -9.99
C LYS A 121 16.05 3.92 -9.80
N LYS A 122 16.76 4.11 -8.67
CA LYS A 122 17.96 3.33 -8.32
C LYS A 122 17.65 1.85 -8.08
N ALA A 123 16.51 1.53 -7.48
CA ALA A 123 16.09 0.16 -7.24
C ALA A 123 15.80 -0.58 -8.56
N LEU A 124 15.17 0.08 -9.53
CA LEU A 124 14.91 -0.47 -10.87
C LEU A 124 16.19 -0.79 -11.64
N GLU A 125 17.28 -0.07 -11.41
CA GLU A 125 18.59 -0.38 -12.00
C GLU A 125 19.24 -1.62 -11.39
N ARG A 126 18.92 -1.95 -10.14
CA ARG A 126 19.50 -3.05 -9.35
C ARG A 126 18.68 -4.33 -9.41
N ILE A 127 17.35 -4.21 -9.41
CA ILE A 127 16.43 -5.33 -9.36
C ILE A 127 15.83 -5.53 -10.76
N THR A 128 16.42 -6.43 -11.55
CA THR A 128 16.05 -6.66 -12.94
C THR A 128 15.37 -8.02 -13.17
N ASP A 129 15.46 -8.92 -12.20
CA ASP A 129 14.97 -10.31 -12.28
C ASP A 129 13.47 -10.43 -12.00
N ARG A 130 12.89 -9.50 -11.28
CA ARG A 130 11.48 -9.49 -10.87
C ARG A 130 10.83 -8.12 -10.99
N PRO A 131 9.48 -8.01 -10.94
CA PRO A 131 8.79 -6.72 -10.88
C PRO A 131 9.14 -5.93 -9.63
N VAL A 132 9.08 -4.59 -9.74
CA VAL A 132 9.28 -3.67 -8.62
C VAL A 132 8.04 -2.79 -8.47
N PHE A 133 7.44 -2.81 -7.29
CA PHE A 133 6.26 -2.04 -6.94
C PHE A 133 6.60 -0.91 -5.96
N ALA A 134 5.96 0.23 -6.12
CA ALA A 134 5.99 1.29 -5.11
C ALA A 134 4.92 1.04 -4.04
N GLY A 135 5.21 1.43 -2.78
CA GLY A 135 4.22 1.53 -1.73
C GLY A 135 3.69 2.95 -1.65
N VAL A 136 2.38 3.13 -1.60
CA VAL A 136 1.71 4.43 -1.43
C VAL A 136 0.56 4.28 -0.45
N ILE A 137 0.23 5.36 0.27
CA ILE A 137 -0.99 5.39 1.07
C ILE A 137 -2.21 5.52 0.16
N GLY A 138 -3.37 4.99 0.58
CA GLY A 138 -4.60 5.20 -0.16
C GLY A 138 -5.32 6.50 0.20
N PRO A 139 -6.30 6.94 -0.60
CA PRO A 139 -6.93 8.26 -0.48
C PRO A 139 -7.58 8.50 0.89
N PHE A 140 -8.39 7.56 1.38
CA PHE A 140 -9.07 7.73 2.65
C PHE A 140 -8.10 7.69 3.83
N SER A 141 -7.11 6.80 3.77
CA SER A 141 -6.06 6.74 4.80
C SER A 141 -5.19 7.99 4.80
N LEU A 142 -4.94 8.61 3.64
CA LEU A 142 -4.25 9.91 3.56
C LEU A 142 -5.12 11.02 4.16
N ALA A 143 -6.39 11.12 3.78
CA ALA A 143 -7.31 12.10 4.35
C ALA A 143 -7.40 11.96 5.88
N ALA A 144 -7.46 10.73 6.39
CA ALA A 144 -7.45 10.46 7.82
C ALA A 144 -6.13 10.89 8.52
N ARG A 145 -5.01 10.96 7.81
CA ARG A 145 -3.76 11.52 8.34
C ARG A 145 -3.76 13.04 8.37
N LEU A 146 -4.55 13.66 7.50
CA LEU A 146 -4.66 15.12 7.41
C LEU A 146 -5.70 15.69 8.39
N LEU A 147 -6.82 14.96 8.62
CA LEU A 147 -7.95 15.35 9.47
C LEU A 147 -7.85 14.83 10.91
N ASP A 148 -7.03 13.86 11.21
CA ASP A 148 -7.01 12.91 12.32
C ASP A 148 -7.92 11.70 12.07
N VAL A 149 -7.42 10.53 12.51
CA VAL A 149 -8.12 9.24 12.28
C VAL A 149 -9.45 9.14 13.03
N THR A 150 -9.56 9.76 14.21
CA THR A 150 -10.78 9.74 15.01
C THR A 150 -11.80 10.74 14.47
N GLU A 151 -11.34 11.94 14.17
CA GLU A 151 -12.20 13.03 13.70
C GLU A 151 -12.84 12.69 12.36
N ILE A 152 -12.09 12.19 11.37
CA ILE A 152 -12.63 11.84 10.06
C ILE A 152 -13.80 10.84 10.14
N MET A 153 -13.80 9.94 11.15
CA MET A 153 -14.91 9.00 11.34
C MET A 153 -16.22 9.70 11.74
N VAL A 154 -16.11 10.81 12.46
CA VAL A 154 -17.25 11.67 12.83
C VAL A 154 -17.60 12.58 11.66
N ASP A 155 -16.60 13.20 11.05
CA ASP A 155 -16.76 14.15 9.95
C ASP A 155 -17.41 13.54 8.71
N CYS A 156 -17.23 12.24 8.46
CA CYS A 156 -17.98 11.53 7.41
C CYS A 156 -19.51 11.64 7.58
N TYR A 157 -20.02 11.92 8.79
CA TYR A 157 -21.44 12.11 9.06
C TYR A 157 -21.81 13.58 9.26
N ASP A 158 -20.95 14.32 9.95
CA ASP A 158 -21.26 15.68 10.39
C ASP A 158 -20.82 16.74 9.37
N GLU A 159 -19.69 16.52 8.67
CA GLU A 159 -19.08 17.45 7.71
C GLU A 159 -18.63 16.73 6.41
N PRO A 160 -19.52 15.98 5.73
CA PRO A 160 -19.14 15.15 4.58
C PRO A 160 -18.51 15.94 3.43
N ASP A 161 -18.96 17.18 3.21
CA ASP A 161 -18.43 18.05 2.13
C ASP A 161 -16.95 18.43 2.40
N MET A 162 -16.58 18.67 3.65
CA MET A 162 -15.20 18.90 4.06
C MET A 162 -14.35 17.66 3.78
N VAL A 163 -14.83 16.47 4.18
CA VAL A 163 -14.11 15.20 3.92
C VAL A 163 -13.92 14.99 2.42
N HIS A 164 -14.98 15.19 1.61
CA HIS A 164 -14.89 15.09 0.16
C HIS A 164 -13.86 16.07 -0.43
N THR A 165 -13.79 17.30 0.08
CA THR A 165 -12.81 18.30 -0.35
C THR A 165 -11.38 17.82 -0.12
N VAL A 166 -11.08 17.26 1.06
CA VAL A 166 -9.75 16.70 1.37
C VAL A 166 -9.47 15.46 0.52
N MET A 167 -10.47 14.57 0.36
CA MET A 167 -10.36 13.37 -0.48
C MET A 167 -10.04 13.68 -1.94
N GLU A 168 -10.66 14.71 -2.51
CA GLU A 168 -10.39 15.17 -3.88
C GLU A 168 -8.92 15.59 -4.04
N LYS A 169 -8.40 16.39 -3.10
CA LYS A 169 -7.01 16.87 -3.11
C LYS A 169 -6.01 15.74 -2.89
N ALA A 170 -6.30 14.86 -1.94
CA ALA A 170 -5.50 13.66 -1.68
C ALA A 170 -5.42 12.75 -2.93
N THR A 171 -6.56 12.50 -3.57
CA THR A 171 -6.64 11.67 -4.78
C THR A 171 -5.92 12.30 -5.97
N GLN A 172 -6.07 13.61 -6.16
CA GLN A 172 -5.33 14.33 -7.20
C GLN A 172 -3.82 14.15 -7.05
N PHE A 173 -3.30 14.33 -5.83
CA PHE A 173 -1.89 14.12 -5.55
C PHE A 173 -1.46 12.66 -5.81
N LEU A 174 -2.22 11.70 -5.32
CA LEU A 174 -1.90 10.27 -5.45
C LEU A 174 -1.91 9.79 -6.91
N VAL A 175 -2.82 10.30 -7.73
CA VAL A 175 -2.83 10.02 -9.18
C VAL A 175 -1.51 10.46 -9.83
N GLU A 176 -1.08 11.69 -9.57
CA GLU A 176 0.17 12.21 -10.15
C GLU A 176 1.41 11.50 -9.57
N TYR A 177 1.38 11.14 -8.29
CA TYR A 177 2.46 10.41 -7.66
C TYR A 177 2.60 8.98 -8.20
N CYS A 178 1.49 8.27 -8.40
CA CYS A 178 1.48 6.96 -9.06
C CYS A 178 1.93 7.05 -10.53
N ARG A 179 1.55 8.11 -11.26
CA ARG A 179 2.03 8.38 -12.62
C ARG A 179 3.55 8.57 -12.64
N ALA A 180 4.10 9.31 -11.70
CA ALA A 180 5.55 9.50 -11.60
C ALA A 180 6.29 8.17 -11.42
N TYR A 181 5.79 7.26 -10.55
CA TYR A 181 6.35 5.92 -10.44
C TYR A 181 6.27 5.11 -11.75
N LYS A 182 5.13 5.20 -12.44
CA LYS A 182 4.93 4.54 -13.75
C LYS A 182 5.90 5.08 -14.81
N GLU A 183 6.13 6.37 -14.86
CA GLU A 183 7.06 7.04 -15.77
C GLU A 183 8.51 6.63 -15.50
N LEU A 184 8.90 6.43 -14.25
CA LEU A 184 10.20 5.88 -13.87
C LEU A 184 10.41 4.43 -14.32
N GLY A 185 9.33 3.72 -14.63
CA GLY A 185 9.37 2.32 -15.07
C GLY A 185 9.07 1.31 -13.96
N ALA A 186 8.53 1.73 -12.82
CA ALA A 186 7.97 0.80 -11.84
C ALA A 186 6.88 -0.07 -12.48
N ASN A 187 6.67 -1.25 -11.96
CA ASN A 187 5.74 -2.23 -12.50
C ASN A 187 4.34 -2.15 -11.87
N GLY A 188 4.18 -1.33 -10.86
CA GLY A 188 2.92 -1.09 -10.18
C GLY A 188 3.08 -0.39 -8.85
N VAL A 189 1.95 -0.25 -8.17
CA VAL A 189 1.87 0.28 -6.80
C VAL A 189 1.08 -0.67 -5.91
N VAL A 190 1.43 -0.71 -4.63
CA VAL A 190 0.59 -1.24 -3.55
C VAL A 190 -0.04 -0.04 -2.86
N ILE A 191 -1.36 0.11 -2.98
CA ILE A 191 -2.13 1.17 -2.32
C ILE A 191 -2.60 0.64 -0.97
N ALA A 192 -2.13 1.22 0.13
CA ALA A 192 -2.47 0.81 1.48
C ALA A 192 -3.61 1.67 2.05
N GLU A 193 -4.74 1.01 2.36
CA GLU A 193 -5.95 1.60 2.92
C GLU A 193 -6.30 1.03 4.32
N PRO A 194 -5.40 1.13 5.31
CA PRO A 194 -5.67 0.56 6.62
C PRO A 194 -6.84 1.23 7.35
N VAL A 195 -7.06 2.54 7.17
CA VAL A 195 -8.11 3.28 7.87
C VAL A 195 -9.49 2.98 7.28
N THR A 196 -9.59 2.71 5.98
CA THR A 196 -10.83 2.25 5.34
C THR A 196 -11.38 0.99 5.99
N GLY A 197 -10.52 0.15 6.54
CA GLY A 197 -10.93 -1.05 7.29
C GLY A 197 -11.77 -0.79 8.55
N LEU A 198 -11.92 0.47 8.97
CA LEU A 198 -12.77 0.90 10.08
C LEU A 198 -14.16 1.38 9.62
N LEU A 199 -14.36 1.60 8.32
CA LEU A 199 -15.61 2.12 7.76
C LEU A 199 -16.74 1.07 7.79
N SER A 200 -17.97 1.58 7.77
CA SER A 200 -19.13 0.78 7.37
C SER A 200 -19.13 0.56 5.85
N PRO A 201 -19.86 -0.45 5.34
CA PRO A 201 -19.98 -0.64 3.88
C PRO A 201 -20.45 0.61 3.14
N ALA A 202 -21.46 1.31 3.66
CA ALA A 202 -21.97 2.54 3.04
C ALA A 202 -20.92 3.67 2.98
N LEU A 203 -20.17 3.87 4.06
CA LEU A 203 -19.09 4.85 4.07
C LEU A 203 -17.91 4.45 3.17
N ALA A 204 -17.62 3.16 3.04
CA ALA A 204 -16.59 2.69 2.12
C ALA A 204 -16.99 2.92 0.65
N GLU A 205 -18.27 2.71 0.32
CA GLU A 205 -18.84 2.99 -0.99
C GLU A 205 -18.79 4.51 -1.34
N GLU A 206 -18.99 5.36 -0.34
CA GLU A 206 -19.00 6.82 -0.53
C GLU A 206 -17.59 7.42 -0.48
N PHE A 207 -16.79 7.10 0.54
CA PHE A 207 -15.54 7.80 0.84
C PHE A 207 -14.26 7.04 0.44
N SER A 208 -14.32 5.79 -0.03
CA SER A 208 -13.12 5.05 -0.42
C SER A 208 -13.16 4.57 -1.88
N GLU A 209 -14.17 3.80 -2.23
CA GLU A 209 -14.28 3.14 -3.54
C GLU A 209 -14.07 4.10 -4.73
N PRO A 210 -14.81 5.23 -4.87
CA PRO A 210 -14.72 6.08 -6.05
C PRO A 210 -13.34 6.74 -6.18
N TYR A 211 -12.70 7.03 -5.09
CA TYR A 211 -11.38 7.67 -5.06
C TYR A 211 -10.26 6.69 -5.42
N VAL A 212 -10.30 5.47 -4.89
CA VAL A 212 -9.35 4.42 -5.30
C VAL A 212 -9.56 4.04 -6.76
N ARG A 213 -10.82 3.90 -7.21
CA ARG A 213 -11.15 3.61 -8.61
C ARG A 213 -10.55 4.64 -9.55
N ARG A 214 -10.62 5.92 -9.23
CA ARG A 214 -10.01 7.00 -10.04
C ARG A 214 -8.50 6.84 -10.19
N ILE A 215 -7.80 6.41 -9.13
CA ILE A 215 -6.37 6.12 -9.23
C ILE A 215 -6.15 4.92 -10.16
N VAL A 216 -6.89 3.83 -9.95
CA VAL A 216 -6.79 2.62 -10.79
C VAL A 216 -7.00 2.98 -12.27
N GLU A 217 -8.08 3.65 -12.61
CA GLU A 217 -8.41 4.07 -13.97
C GLU A 217 -7.35 4.99 -14.60
N ALA A 218 -6.71 5.83 -13.77
CA ALA A 218 -5.71 6.80 -14.25
C ALA A 218 -4.34 6.18 -14.54
N VAL A 219 -3.99 5.06 -13.89
CA VAL A 219 -2.61 4.54 -13.94
C VAL A 219 -2.48 3.09 -14.36
N GLN A 220 -3.50 2.23 -14.13
CA GLN A 220 -3.41 0.80 -14.39
C GLN A 220 -3.47 0.47 -15.88
N ASP A 221 -2.52 -0.31 -16.36
CA ASP A 221 -2.49 -0.91 -17.70
C ASP A 221 -1.66 -2.20 -17.73
N ASP A 222 -1.38 -2.71 -18.93
CA ASP A 222 -0.62 -3.95 -19.09
C ASP A 222 0.85 -3.85 -18.63
N SER A 223 1.34 -2.65 -18.33
CA SER A 223 2.71 -2.42 -17.85
C SER A 223 2.79 -1.98 -16.39
N PHE A 224 1.65 -1.63 -15.79
CA PHE A 224 1.59 -1.08 -14.43
C PHE A 224 0.31 -1.51 -13.71
N LEU A 225 0.46 -2.27 -12.63
CA LEU A 225 -0.66 -2.81 -11.87
C LEU A 225 -0.87 -2.06 -10.56
N VAL A 226 -2.12 -2.00 -10.12
CA VAL A 226 -2.49 -1.56 -8.78
C VAL A 226 -2.83 -2.80 -7.95
N VAL A 227 -2.18 -2.93 -6.80
CA VAL A 227 -2.50 -3.87 -5.74
C VAL A 227 -3.18 -3.09 -4.62
N TYR A 228 -4.44 -3.42 -4.31
CA TYR A 228 -5.14 -2.81 -3.19
C TYR A 228 -4.87 -3.57 -1.91
N HIS A 229 -4.41 -2.89 -0.86
CA HIS A 229 -4.18 -3.50 0.46
C HIS A 229 -5.12 -2.93 1.52
N ASN A 230 -5.81 -3.82 2.25
CA ASN A 230 -6.61 -3.48 3.41
C ASN A 230 -6.43 -4.54 4.51
N CYS A 231 -5.99 -4.13 5.69
CA CYS A 231 -5.76 -5.02 6.84
C CYS A 231 -6.85 -4.93 7.93
N GLY A 232 -7.97 -4.26 7.64
CA GLY A 232 -9.05 -4.07 8.60
C GLY A 232 -9.93 -5.31 8.80
N ASN A 233 -10.65 -5.34 9.90
CA ASN A 233 -11.56 -6.44 10.25
C ASN A 233 -12.93 -6.36 9.54
N ALA A 234 -13.25 -5.22 8.91
CA ALA A 234 -14.50 -5.03 8.19
C ALA A 234 -14.43 -5.44 6.71
N VAL A 235 -13.27 -5.88 6.20
CA VAL A 235 -12.99 -6.20 4.80
C VAL A 235 -14.07 -7.10 4.18
N LEU A 236 -14.47 -8.18 4.85
CA LEU A 236 -15.47 -9.12 4.31
C LEU A 236 -16.83 -8.46 4.06
N ARG A 237 -17.19 -7.46 4.87
CA ARG A 237 -18.46 -6.72 4.72
C ARG A 237 -18.42 -5.66 3.62
N MET A 238 -17.22 -5.26 3.20
CA MET A 238 -16.98 -4.23 2.18
C MET A 238 -16.45 -4.83 0.87
N MET A 239 -16.48 -6.15 0.72
CA MET A 239 -15.83 -6.81 -0.41
C MET A 239 -16.32 -6.30 -1.76
N ASP A 240 -17.63 -6.06 -1.90
CA ASP A 240 -18.19 -5.52 -3.15
C ASP A 240 -17.60 -4.16 -3.50
N SER A 241 -17.50 -3.24 -2.54
CA SER A 241 -16.89 -1.93 -2.71
C SER A 241 -15.38 -2.03 -3.00
N ILE A 242 -14.68 -2.94 -2.31
CA ILE A 242 -13.25 -3.19 -2.55
C ILE A 242 -13.03 -3.69 -3.99
N LEU A 243 -13.79 -4.67 -4.45
CA LEU A 243 -13.69 -5.21 -5.80
C LEU A 243 -14.09 -4.19 -6.87
N ALA A 244 -15.06 -3.32 -6.58
CA ALA A 244 -15.48 -2.25 -7.48
C ALA A 244 -14.40 -1.19 -7.72
N THR A 245 -13.33 -1.14 -6.92
CA THR A 245 -12.15 -0.29 -7.21
C THR A 245 -11.45 -0.68 -8.51
N GLY A 246 -11.58 -1.93 -8.97
CA GLY A 246 -10.99 -2.42 -10.21
C GLY A 246 -9.47 -2.66 -10.14
N ALA A 247 -8.90 -2.77 -8.93
CA ALA A 247 -7.49 -3.10 -8.77
C ALA A 247 -7.16 -4.48 -9.36
N ALA A 248 -5.95 -4.66 -9.87
CA ALA A 248 -5.52 -5.90 -10.52
C ALA A 248 -5.36 -7.08 -9.54
N ALA A 249 -5.06 -6.77 -8.28
CA ALA A 249 -4.93 -7.76 -7.21
C ALA A 249 -5.26 -7.14 -5.84
N TYR A 250 -5.59 -8.00 -4.89
CA TYR A 250 -5.99 -7.58 -3.54
C TYR A 250 -5.14 -8.27 -2.49
N HIS A 251 -4.71 -7.52 -1.49
CA HIS A 251 -3.96 -8.02 -0.36
C HIS A 251 -4.72 -7.73 0.93
N PHE A 252 -5.02 -8.78 1.71
CA PHE A 252 -5.76 -8.65 2.95
C PHE A 252 -4.88 -8.98 4.17
N GLY A 253 -5.13 -8.28 5.28
CA GLY A 253 -4.45 -8.52 6.54
C GLY A 253 -5.02 -9.72 7.31
N ASN A 254 -4.33 -10.07 8.40
CA ASN A 254 -4.65 -11.23 9.25
C ASN A 254 -5.89 -11.05 10.15
N ALA A 255 -6.60 -9.93 10.03
CA ALA A 255 -7.85 -9.69 10.78
C ALA A 255 -9.05 -10.50 10.24
N ILE A 256 -8.92 -11.13 9.08
CA ILE A 256 -9.97 -11.94 8.44
C ILE A 256 -9.45 -13.33 8.10
N ASP A 257 -10.37 -14.30 7.94
CA ASP A 257 -10.06 -15.61 7.37
C ASP A 257 -9.97 -15.52 5.84
N MET A 258 -8.88 -16.04 5.27
CA MET A 258 -8.68 -16.03 3.82
C MET A 258 -9.65 -16.93 3.08
N SER A 259 -10.17 -17.99 3.71
CA SER A 259 -11.20 -18.84 3.09
C SER A 259 -12.49 -18.06 2.88
N ASP A 260 -12.87 -17.22 3.86
CA ASP A 260 -14.05 -16.36 3.76
C ASP A 260 -13.85 -15.28 2.67
N ALA A 261 -12.67 -14.68 2.60
CA ALA A 261 -12.36 -13.73 1.55
C ALA A 261 -12.39 -14.35 0.16
N LEU A 262 -11.82 -15.55 -0.01
CA LEU A 262 -11.79 -16.27 -1.28
C LEU A 262 -13.18 -16.74 -1.74
N ALA A 263 -14.12 -16.93 -0.82
CA ALA A 263 -15.51 -17.25 -1.16
C ALA A 263 -16.27 -16.05 -1.77
N LEU A 264 -15.82 -14.82 -1.49
CA LEU A 264 -16.43 -13.58 -1.97
C LEU A 264 -15.74 -13.01 -3.23
N VAL A 265 -14.45 -13.31 -3.43
CA VAL A 265 -13.67 -12.77 -4.54
C VAL A 265 -13.88 -13.62 -5.81
N PRO A 266 -14.05 -13.01 -7.01
CA PRO A 266 -14.15 -13.74 -8.26
C PRO A 266 -12.98 -14.69 -8.49
N SER A 267 -13.26 -15.81 -9.09
CA SER A 267 -12.31 -16.94 -9.21
C SER A 267 -11.07 -16.67 -10.06
N ASP A 268 -11.07 -15.62 -10.86
CA ASP A 268 -9.96 -15.18 -11.71
C ASP A 268 -9.16 -14.01 -11.11
N THR A 269 -9.54 -13.55 -9.91
CA THR A 269 -8.89 -12.44 -9.22
C THR A 269 -7.76 -12.94 -8.31
N VAL A 270 -6.59 -12.33 -8.42
CA VAL A 270 -5.46 -12.62 -7.53
C VAL A 270 -5.68 -11.97 -6.17
N THR A 271 -5.61 -12.80 -5.13
CA THR A 271 -5.77 -12.37 -3.73
C THR A 271 -4.55 -12.84 -2.93
N MET A 272 -4.03 -11.96 -2.08
CA MET A 272 -2.82 -12.17 -1.28
C MET A 272 -3.11 -12.01 0.22
N GLY A 273 -2.30 -12.65 1.04
CA GLY A 273 -2.33 -12.58 2.51
C GLY A 273 -2.29 -13.98 3.11
N ASN A 274 -2.35 -14.17 4.42
CA ASN A 274 -2.43 -13.12 5.46
C ASN A 274 -1.82 -13.66 6.76
N ILE A 275 -0.53 -13.92 6.75
CA ILE A 275 0.17 -14.37 7.97
C ILE A 275 0.32 -13.17 8.90
N ASP A 276 0.04 -13.38 10.20
CA ASP A 276 0.13 -12.35 11.23
C ASP A 276 1.56 -11.80 11.35
N PRO A 277 1.80 -10.51 11.01
CA PRO A 277 3.13 -9.93 11.09
C PRO A 277 3.65 -9.79 12.51
N ALA A 278 2.79 -9.61 13.49
CA ALA A 278 3.18 -9.44 14.88
C ALA A 278 3.27 -10.79 15.62
N GLY A 279 2.27 -11.64 15.47
CA GLY A 279 2.22 -12.95 16.13
C GLY A 279 3.24 -13.92 15.57
N GLU A 280 3.35 -14.00 14.24
CA GLU A 280 4.20 -14.98 13.59
C GLU A 280 5.58 -14.43 13.18
N PHE A 281 5.65 -13.33 12.40
CA PHE A 281 6.95 -12.87 11.91
C PHE A 281 7.81 -12.21 12.99
N ARG A 282 7.22 -11.47 13.92
CA ARG A 282 7.98 -10.82 15.00
C ARG A 282 8.21 -11.71 16.19
N ASN A 283 7.19 -12.46 16.64
CA ASN A 283 7.21 -13.20 17.90
C ASN A 283 7.25 -14.73 17.70
N GLY A 284 7.05 -15.23 16.50
CA GLY A 284 7.06 -16.65 16.17
C GLY A 284 8.46 -17.21 15.92
N THR A 285 8.48 -18.45 15.45
CA THR A 285 9.70 -19.18 15.05
C THR A 285 9.64 -19.52 13.55
N PRO A 286 10.77 -19.90 12.92
CA PRO A 286 10.75 -20.41 11.54
C PRO A 286 9.73 -21.54 11.33
N GLU A 287 9.59 -22.43 12.34
CA GLU A 287 8.67 -23.55 12.30
C GLU A 287 7.20 -23.09 12.37
N SER A 288 6.88 -22.11 13.25
CA SER A 288 5.53 -21.59 13.37
C SER A 288 5.12 -20.82 12.11
N ILE A 289 6.02 -19.99 11.56
CA ILE A 289 5.81 -19.26 10.29
C ILE A 289 5.57 -20.24 9.15
N ARG A 290 6.41 -21.30 9.05
CA ARG A 290 6.24 -22.34 8.04
C ARG A 290 4.90 -23.05 8.18
N LYS A 291 4.49 -23.37 9.40
CA LYS A 291 3.20 -24.01 9.67
C LYS A 291 2.05 -23.08 9.26
N ALA A 292 2.05 -21.83 9.73
CA ALA A 292 1.04 -20.83 9.38
C ALA A 292 0.92 -20.64 7.86
N THR A 293 2.07 -20.65 7.14
CA THR A 293 2.08 -20.55 5.67
C THR A 293 1.44 -21.77 5.01
N LEU A 294 1.67 -22.97 5.52
CA LEU A 294 1.11 -24.21 4.96
C LEU A 294 -0.37 -24.42 5.33
N ASP A 295 -0.80 -23.82 6.45
CA ASP A 295 -2.19 -23.88 6.93
C ASP A 295 -3.09 -22.86 6.20
N LEU A 296 -2.53 -21.90 5.45
CA LEU A 296 -3.33 -21.04 4.58
C LEU A 296 -4.15 -21.90 3.62
N PRO A 297 -5.39 -21.50 3.27
CA PRO A 297 -6.27 -22.28 2.42
C PRO A 297 -5.53 -22.77 1.17
N ASN A 298 -5.83 -23.97 0.78
CA ASN A 298 -5.16 -24.82 -0.20
C ASN A 298 -4.68 -24.06 -1.45
N ALA A 299 -3.48 -24.37 -1.93
CA ALA A 299 -2.90 -23.73 -3.13
C ALA A 299 -3.81 -23.84 -4.38
N GLU A 300 -4.71 -24.82 -4.44
CA GLU A 300 -5.73 -24.95 -5.50
C GLU A 300 -6.92 -24.00 -5.31
N ALA A 301 -7.22 -23.64 -4.05
CA ALA A 301 -8.24 -22.63 -3.69
C ALA A 301 -7.61 -21.25 -3.53
N ILE A 302 -6.34 -21.19 -3.16
CA ILE A 302 -5.61 -19.94 -2.99
C ILE A 302 -5.05 -19.51 -4.34
N ARG A 303 -5.59 -18.47 -4.83
CA ARG A 303 -5.01 -17.64 -5.89
C ARG A 303 -4.17 -16.55 -5.26
N THR A 304 -3.38 -16.94 -4.26
CA THR A 304 -2.62 -16.06 -3.36
C THR A 304 -1.16 -16.07 -3.76
N LEU A 305 -0.62 -14.91 -3.89
CA LEU A 305 0.81 -14.67 -4.02
C LEU A 305 1.46 -14.45 -2.65
#